data_332303a657b6670267e682c50cc88398
#
_entry.id   332303a657b6670267e682c50cc88398
#
_cell.length_a   1.000
_cell.length_b   1.000
_cell.length_c   1.000
_cell.angle_alpha   90.00
_cell.angle_beta   90.00
_cell.angle_gamma   90.00
#
_symmetry.space_group_name_H-M   'P 1'
#
loop_
_entity.id
_entity.type
_entity.pdbx_description
1 polymer ?
#
loop_
_entity_poly.entity_id
_entity_poly.type
_entity_poly.pdbx_seq_one_letter_code
_entity_poly.pdbx_strand_id
1 'polypeptide(L)'
;MNLVSARFSRLFAVAALALGTLPAGAVTFGGLNVTPRGAQNLNLETGATEMPQGGTVTDPKGGLTMTAARLQLRPGEQLQAQGATVKTKFGGTLSASQINYDLKSGVVTASGNVNYSDARMKNVQAAQVTVHVRSGFVVARGGVRASSPALSGATLVFDPSTMQAVVSGPYNLSTRLGQTRGQAGDRLLLTFAGNVLTSVTGKPTANDLSRFSPYLK
;
A
#
# COMPACT_ATOMS: atom_id res chain seq x y z
N MET A 1 20.28 -33.91 73.78
CA MET A 1 19.74 -32.66 73.23
C MET A 1 20.19 -32.62 71.82
N ASN A 2 19.36 -33.14 70.89
CA ASN A 2 19.66 -33.23 69.45
C ASN A 2 18.66 -32.37 68.68
N LEU A 3 19.14 -31.29 68.07
CA LEU A 3 18.39 -30.46 67.19
C LEU A 3 18.41 -31.06 65.78
N VAL A 4 17.24 -31.48 65.29
CA VAL A 4 17.02 -31.95 63.91
C VAL A 4 16.73 -30.76 63.06
N SER A 5 17.61 -30.48 62.09
CA SER A 5 17.50 -29.41 61.09
C SER A 5 16.67 -29.93 59.93
N ALA A 6 15.43 -29.41 59.76
CA ALA A 6 14.56 -29.74 58.65
C ALA A 6 14.94 -28.83 57.41
N ARG A 7 15.46 -29.44 56.35
CA ARG A 7 15.68 -28.77 55.04
C ARG A 7 14.40 -28.80 54.26
N PHE A 8 13.79 -27.61 54.05
CA PHE A 8 12.71 -27.41 53.10
C PHE A 8 13.28 -27.36 51.67
N SER A 9 13.05 -28.41 50.90
CA SER A 9 13.34 -28.46 49.50
C SER A 9 12.19 -27.80 48.75
N ARG A 10 12.41 -26.59 48.17
CA ARG A 10 11.45 -25.93 47.31
C ARG A 10 11.55 -26.53 45.91
N LEU A 11 10.57 -27.36 45.55
CA LEU A 11 10.35 -27.77 44.16
C LEU A 11 9.81 -26.57 43.38
N PHE A 12 10.60 -26.03 42.45
CA PHE A 12 10.13 -25.14 41.42
C PHE A 12 9.51 -26.01 40.33
N ALA A 13 8.19 -26.02 40.25
CA ALA A 13 7.49 -26.57 39.10
C ALA A 13 7.59 -25.56 37.93
N VAL A 14 8.44 -25.87 36.96
CA VAL A 14 8.49 -25.16 35.69
C VAL A 14 7.29 -25.62 34.84
N ALA A 15 6.26 -24.83 34.80
CA ALA A 15 5.14 -25.04 33.84
C ALA A 15 5.63 -24.70 32.43
N ALA A 16 6.01 -25.72 31.67
CA ALA A 16 6.27 -25.57 30.24
C ALA A 16 4.91 -25.30 29.53
N LEU A 17 4.66 -24.05 29.17
CA LEU A 17 3.58 -23.71 28.23
C LEU A 17 3.93 -24.34 26.86
N ALA A 18 3.26 -25.43 26.53
CA ALA A 18 3.27 -25.96 25.16
C ALA A 18 2.58 -24.96 24.24
N LEU A 19 3.36 -24.18 23.52
CA LEU A 19 2.89 -23.38 22.38
C LEU A 19 2.46 -24.35 21.28
N GLY A 20 1.18 -24.69 21.25
CA GLY A 20 0.58 -25.44 20.17
C GLY A 20 0.68 -24.64 18.88
N THR A 21 1.43 -25.14 17.90
CA THR A 21 1.41 -24.62 16.53
C THR A 21 0.05 -24.94 15.92
N LEU A 22 -0.85 -23.96 15.92
CA LEU A 22 -2.09 -24.07 15.17
C LEU A 22 -1.75 -24.11 13.67
N PRO A 23 -2.39 -24.98 12.87
CA PRO A 23 -2.21 -24.97 11.45
C PRO A 23 -2.58 -23.59 10.90
N ALA A 24 -1.81 -23.10 9.92
CA ALA A 24 -1.99 -21.78 9.30
C ALA A 24 -3.30 -21.75 8.47
N GLY A 25 -4.42 -21.66 9.16
CA GLY A 25 -5.72 -21.40 8.57
C GLY A 25 -5.89 -19.91 8.27
N ALA A 26 -6.61 -19.57 7.20
CA ALA A 26 -6.99 -18.18 6.95
C ALA A 26 -7.84 -17.68 8.13
N VAL A 27 -7.45 -16.55 8.71
CA VAL A 27 -8.16 -15.94 9.84
C VAL A 27 -8.72 -14.61 9.39
N THR A 28 -10.00 -14.34 9.73
CA THR A 28 -10.63 -13.07 9.41
C THR A 28 -10.40 -12.09 10.56
N PHE A 29 -9.74 -10.97 10.27
CA PHE A 29 -9.48 -9.89 11.22
C PHE A 29 -10.02 -8.56 10.67
N GLY A 30 -11.03 -7.99 11.34
CA GLY A 30 -11.55 -6.66 10.99
C GLY A 30 -12.03 -6.52 9.54
N GLY A 31 -12.50 -7.61 8.93
CA GLY A 31 -12.94 -7.65 7.53
C GLY A 31 -11.83 -8.03 6.52
N LEU A 32 -10.60 -8.22 6.98
CA LEU A 32 -9.50 -8.75 6.17
C LEU A 32 -9.40 -10.27 6.34
N ASN A 33 -9.14 -10.98 5.26
CA ASN A 33 -8.74 -12.39 5.31
C ASN A 33 -7.22 -12.44 5.29
N VAL A 34 -6.62 -13.01 6.34
CA VAL A 34 -5.17 -13.10 6.52
C VAL A 34 -4.75 -14.55 6.51
N THR A 35 -3.79 -14.89 5.64
CA THR A 35 -3.14 -16.20 5.58
C THR A 35 -1.65 -16.00 5.90
N PRO A 36 -1.21 -16.25 7.14
CA PRO A 36 0.19 -16.13 7.53
C PRO A 36 1.02 -17.27 6.92
N ARG A 37 2.30 -17.05 6.71
CA ARG A 37 3.24 -18.10 6.24
C ARG A 37 3.84 -18.92 7.35
N GLY A 38 3.67 -18.53 8.61
CA GLY A 38 4.27 -19.23 9.74
C GLY A 38 3.67 -18.77 11.04
N ALA A 39 4.47 -18.83 12.10
CA ALA A 39 4.05 -18.46 13.45
C ALA A 39 3.55 -17.01 13.52
N GLN A 40 2.55 -16.81 14.38
CA GLN A 40 1.97 -15.51 14.68
C GLN A 40 2.24 -15.19 16.16
N ASN A 41 2.60 -13.94 16.45
CA ASN A 41 2.82 -13.44 17.79
C ASN A 41 1.74 -12.41 18.13
N LEU A 42 0.87 -12.73 19.08
CA LEU A 42 -0.12 -11.78 19.58
C LEU A 42 0.48 -10.99 20.75
N ASN A 43 0.51 -9.67 20.61
CA ASN A 43 0.82 -8.76 21.70
C ASN A 43 -0.48 -8.42 22.45
N LEU A 44 -0.62 -8.91 23.68
CA LEU A 44 -1.84 -8.75 24.48
C LEU A 44 -2.06 -7.30 24.96
N GLU A 45 -1.00 -6.50 25.09
CA GLU A 45 -1.10 -5.11 25.53
C GLU A 45 -1.66 -4.20 24.41
N THR A 46 -1.20 -4.41 23.16
CA THR A 46 -1.56 -3.57 22.03
C THR A 46 -2.63 -4.16 21.13
N GLY A 47 -2.98 -5.44 21.33
CA GLY A 47 -3.87 -6.20 20.45
C GLY A 47 -3.29 -6.44 19.05
N ALA A 48 -2.01 -6.11 18.83
CA ALA A 48 -1.36 -6.29 17.54
C ALA A 48 -0.94 -7.75 17.34
N THR A 49 -1.19 -8.27 16.15
CA THR A 49 -0.68 -9.57 15.70
C THR A 49 0.48 -9.37 14.74
N GLU A 50 1.64 -9.91 15.08
CA GLU A 50 2.84 -9.88 14.25
C GLU A 50 3.01 -11.21 13.52
N MET A 51 3.37 -11.13 12.24
CA MET A 51 3.67 -12.25 11.37
C MET A 51 5.07 -12.06 10.79
N PRO A 52 6.11 -12.52 11.50
CA PRO A 52 7.53 -12.27 11.13
C PRO A 52 7.91 -12.89 9.78
N GLN A 53 7.23 -13.95 9.36
CA GLN A 53 7.43 -14.63 8.08
C GLN A 53 6.47 -14.12 7.00
N GLY A 54 5.68 -13.07 7.31
CA GLY A 54 4.73 -12.46 6.40
C GLY A 54 3.53 -13.33 6.10
N GLY A 55 2.95 -13.10 4.94
CA GLY A 55 1.74 -13.79 4.51
C GLY A 55 1.02 -13.09 3.37
N THR A 56 -0.22 -13.49 3.17
CA THR A 56 -1.14 -12.88 2.21
C THR A 56 -2.34 -12.30 2.96
N VAL A 57 -2.72 -11.09 2.58
CA VAL A 57 -3.88 -10.38 3.11
C VAL A 57 -4.81 -10.06 1.96
N THR A 58 -6.09 -10.37 2.11
CA THR A 58 -7.12 -10.00 1.14
C THR A 58 -8.17 -9.13 1.81
N ASP A 59 -8.47 -7.99 1.22
CA ASP A 59 -9.62 -7.16 1.54
C ASP A 59 -10.70 -7.39 0.49
N PRO A 60 -11.70 -8.24 0.75
CA PRO A 60 -12.74 -8.54 -0.22
C PRO A 60 -13.65 -7.32 -0.51
N LYS A 61 -13.84 -6.41 0.46
CA LYS A 61 -14.65 -5.20 0.30
C LYS A 61 -13.92 -4.15 -0.54
N GLY A 62 -12.64 -3.95 -0.31
CA GLY A 62 -11.80 -3.03 -1.08
C GLY A 62 -11.33 -3.61 -2.42
N GLY A 63 -11.39 -4.93 -2.59
CA GLY A 63 -10.84 -5.59 -3.77
C GLY A 63 -9.32 -5.48 -3.86
N LEU A 64 -8.65 -5.69 -2.72
CA LEU A 64 -7.21 -5.58 -2.57
C LEU A 64 -6.64 -6.91 -2.13
N THR A 65 -5.52 -7.32 -2.72
CA THR A 65 -4.70 -8.44 -2.25
C THR A 65 -3.28 -7.95 -2.03
N MET A 66 -2.74 -8.23 -0.84
CA MET A 66 -1.37 -7.87 -0.46
C MET A 66 -0.60 -9.13 -0.10
N THR A 67 0.64 -9.24 -0.59
CA THR A 67 1.64 -10.20 -0.11
C THR A 67 2.81 -9.46 0.49
N ALA A 68 3.35 -9.93 1.60
CA ALA A 68 4.45 -9.25 2.29
C ALA A 68 5.43 -10.23 2.94
N ALA A 69 6.67 -9.78 3.11
CA ALA A 69 7.71 -10.51 3.83
C ALA A 69 7.51 -10.45 5.35
N ARG A 70 6.95 -9.36 5.88
CA ARG A 70 6.53 -9.21 7.28
C ARG A 70 5.22 -8.46 7.34
N LEU A 71 4.37 -8.83 8.31
CA LEU A 71 3.08 -8.19 8.55
C LEU A 71 2.91 -7.90 10.03
N GLN A 72 2.28 -6.78 10.33
CA GLN A 72 1.75 -6.43 11.64
C GLN A 72 0.33 -5.93 11.45
N LEU A 73 -0.62 -6.55 12.12
CA LEU A 73 -2.03 -6.21 12.03
C LEU A 73 -2.55 -5.74 13.39
N ARG A 74 -3.18 -4.56 13.40
CA ARG A 74 -4.09 -4.10 14.49
C ARG A 74 -5.51 -4.19 13.97
N PRO A 75 -6.32 -5.12 14.45
CA PRO A 75 -7.66 -5.38 13.92
C PRO A 75 -8.53 -4.12 13.90
N GLY A 76 -9.17 -3.83 12.76
CA GLY A 76 -10.04 -2.66 12.58
C GLY A 76 -9.33 -1.31 12.50
N GLU A 77 -8.01 -1.27 12.66
CA GLU A 77 -7.25 -0.02 12.63
C GLU A 77 -6.29 0.06 11.45
N GLN A 78 -5.26 -0.76 11.47
CA GLN A 78 -4.22 -0.68 10.45
C GLN A 78 -3.52 -2.01 10.20
N LEU A 79 -3.00 -2.15 8.98
CA LEU A 79 -2.10 -3.20 8.58
C LEU A 79 -0.79 -2.58 8.12
N GLN A 80 0.32 -2.98 8.72
CA GLN A 80 1.67 -2.60 8.29
C GLN A 80 2.34 -3.79 7.62
N ALA A 81 3.04 -3.53 6.52
CA ALA A 81 3.71 -4.56 5.73
C ALA A 81 5.11 -4.11 5.32
N GLN A 82 6.07 -5.03 5.34
CA GLN A 82 7.43 -4.80 4.84
C GLN A 82 7.71 -5.74 3.67
N GLY A 83 8.42 -5.21 2.65
CA GLY A 83 8.71 -5.92 1.42
C GLY A 83 7.42 -6.43 0.77
N ALA A 84 6.50 -5.52 0.48
CA ALA A 84 5.14 -5.89 0.11
C ALA A 84 4.77 -5.54 -1.33
N THR A 85 3.88 -6.35 -1.87
CA THR A 85 3.23 -6.10 -3.16
C THR A 85 1.72 -6.14 -2.97
N VAL A 86 1.04 -5.09 -3.47
CA VAL A 86 -0.40 -4.92 -3.45
C VAL A 86 -0.95 -4.99 -4.86
N LYS A 87 -1.99 -5.79 -5.06
CA LYS A 87 -2.80 -5.81 -6.29
C LYS A 87 -4.16 -5.20 -5.98
N THR A 88 -4.63 -4.30 -6.83
CA THR A 88 -5.93 -3.64 -6.68
C THR A 88 -6.96 -4.21 -7.66
N LYS A 89 -8.23 -4.07 -7.34
CA LYS A 89 -9.34 -4.48 -8.23
C LYS A 89 -9.34 -3.77 -9.60
N PHE A 90 -8.66 -2.63 -9.70
CA PHE A 90 -8.53 -1.87 -10.95
C PHE A 90 -7.33 -2.32 -11.80
N GLY A 91 -6.69 -3.43 -11.46
CA GLY A 91 -5.57 -4.00 -12.21
C GLY A 91 -4.21 -3.36 -11.91
N GLY A 92 -4.13 -2.46 -10.92
CA GLY A 92 -2.86 -1.88 -10.47
C GLY A 92 -2.08 -2.84 -9.59
N THR A 93 -0.76 -2.80 -9.74
CA THR A 93 0.20 -3.48 -8.86
C THR A 93 1.13 -2.43 -8.27
N LEU A 94 1.23 -2.40 -6.94
CA LEU A 94 2.07 -1.50 -6.16
C LEU A 94 3.05 -2.34 -5.35
N SER A 95 4.35 -2.08 -5.48
CA SER A 95 5.38 -2.69 -4.63
C SER A 95 6.16 -1.61 -3.89
N ALA A 96 6.57 -1.90 -2.65
CA ALA A 96 7.32 -0.98 -1.82
C ALA A 96 8.05 -1.71 -0.67
N SER A 97 9.06 -1.04 -0.10
CA SER A 97 9.74 -1.53 1.10
C SER A 97 8.82 -1.49 2.32
N GLN A 98 7.95 -0.48 2.41
CA GLN A 98 6.98 -0.31 3.49
C GLN A 98 5.61 0.05 2.94
N ILE A 99 4.58 -0.59 3.44
CA ILE A 99 3.19 -0.29 3.14
C ILE A 99 2.43 -0.19 4.45
N ASN A 100 1.62 0.85 4.59
CA ASN A 100 0.66 1.03 5.66
C ASN A 100 -0.75 1.11 5.06
N TYR A 101 -1.65 0.27 5.52
CA TYR A 101 -3.06 0.30 5.15
C TYR A 101 -3.88 0.73 6.36
N ASP A 102 -4.42 1.93 6.32
CA ASP A 102 -5.41 2.44 7.27
C ASP A 102 -6.78 1.85 6.91
N LEU A 103 -7.28 0.96 7.75
CA LEU A 103 -8.52 0.22 7.51
C LEU A 103 -9.77 1.09 7.70
N LYS A 104 -9.68 2.15 8.51
CA LYS A 104 -10.79 3.08 8.78
C LYS A 104 -11.03 3.99 7.58
N SER A 105 -9.98 4.59 7.06
CA SER A 105 -10.05 5.50 5.89
C SER A 105 -10.11 4.75 4.56
N GLY A 106 -9.61 3.52 4.50
CA GLY A 106 -9.42 2.78 3.26
C GLY A 106 -8.27 3.32 2.42
N VAL A 107 -7.19 3.79 3.07
CA VAL A 107 -6.03 4.38 2.41
C VAL A 107 -4.81 3.50 2.60
N VAL A 108 -4.19 3.10 1.49
CA VAL A 108 -2.90 2.43 1.45
C VAL A 108 -1.81 3.43 1.12
N THR A 109 -0.80 3.55 1.97
CA THR A 109 0.37 4.40 1.75
C THR A 109 1.61 3.54 1.63
N ALA A 110 2.36 3.73 0.55
CA ALA A 110 3.59 3.01 0.23
C ALA A 110 4.78 3.96 0.21
N SER A 111 5.90 3.53 0.77
CA SER A 111 7.17 4.27 0.81
C SER A 111 8.38 3.34 0.70
N GLY A 112 9.49 3.90 0.25
CA GLY A 112 10.73 3.16 0.04
C GLY A 112 10.67 2.24 -1.20
N ASN A 113 11.46 2.54 -2.21
CA ASN A 113 11.52 1.79 -3.48
C ASN A 113 10.14 1.54 -4.11
N VAL A 114 9.30 2.59 -4.09
CA VAL A 114 7.93 2.47 -4.58
C VAL A 114 7.92 2.30 -6.09
N ASN A 115 7.19 1.29 -6.56
CA ASN A 115 6.88 1.08 -7.96
C ASN A 115 5.40 0.73 -8.13
N TYR A 116 4.69 1.52 -8.91
CA TYR A 116 3.32 1.23 -9.31
C TYR A 116 3.25 0.99 -10.81
N SER A 117 2.46 0.01 -11.22
CA SER A 117 2.18 -0.27 -12.63
C SER A 117 0.75 -0.76 -12.80
N ASP A 118 0.11 -0.32 -13.88
CA ASP A 118 -1.13 -0.89 -14.38
C ASP A 118 -1.07 -1.05 -15.91
N ALA A 119 -2.20 -1.27 -16.57
CA ALA A 119 -2.24 -1.45 -18.01
C ALA A 119 -1.83 -0.17 -18.79
N ARG A 120 -2.03 1.02 -18.20
CA ARG A 120 -1.86 2.35 -18.83
C ARG A 120 -0.55 3.02 -18.47
N MET A 121 -0.08 2.79 -17.25
CA MET A 121 1.11 3.42 -16.72
C MET A 121 2.08 2.36 -16.18
N LYS A 122 3.33 2.41 -16.63
CA LYS A 122 4.36 1.45 -16.26
C LYS A 122 5.47 2.10 -15.46
N ASN A 123 5.93 1.37 -14.44
CA ASN A 123 7.08 1.75 -13.61
C ASN A 123 6.96 3.18 -13.06
N VAL A 124 5.80 3.50 -12.48
CA VAL A 124 5.61 4.78 -11.79
C VAL A 124 6.36 4.71 -10.47
N GLN A 125 7.45 5.45 -10.39
CA GLN A 125 8.30 5.59 -9.21
C GLN A 125 8.06 6.95 -8.56
N ALA A 126 8.07 7.00 -7.24
CA ALA A 126 7.90 8.21 -6.45
C ALA A 126 8.46 7.98 -5.04
N ALA A 127 8.67 9.05 -4.26
CA ALA A 127 9.01 8.91 -2.85
C ALA A 127 7.88 8.22 -2.06
N GLN A 128 6.62 8.55 -2.42
CA GLN A 128 5.43 7.97 -1.80
C GLN A 128 4.33 7.74 -2.84
N VAL A 129 3.61 6.63 -2.72
CA VAL A 129 2.37 6.37 -3.45
C VAL A 129 1.25 6.06 -2.47
N THR A 130 0.12 6.72 -2.65
CA THR A 130 -1.11 6.51 -1.87
C THR A 130 -2.20 5.95 -2.79
N VAL A 131 -2.85 4.87 -2.36
CA VAL A 131 -4.00 4.28 -3.06
C VAL A 131 -5.24 4.45 -2.18
N HIS A 132 -6.24 5.14 -2.68
CA HIS A 132 -7.56 5.23 -2.06
C HIS A 132 -8.40 4.04 -2.50
N VAL A 133 -8.43 2.99 -1.70
CA VAL A 133 -8.97 1.66 -2.08
C VAL A 133 -10.44 1.73 -2.54
N ARG A 134 -11.24 2.59 -1.90
CA ARG A 134 -12.67 2.73 -2.19
C ARG A 134 -12.93 3.41 -3.54
N SER A 135 -12.26 4.50 -3.82
CA SER A 135 -12.41 5.29 -5.05
C SER A 135 -11.49 4.83 -6.18
N GLY A 136 -10.42 4.11 -5.86
CA GLY A 136 -9.40 3.67 -6.81
C GLY A 136 -8.34 4.72 -7.13
N PHE A 137 -8.46 5.96 -6.65
CA PHE A 137 -7.47 6.99 -6.91
C PHE A 137 -6.08 6.57 -6.46
N VAL A 138 -5.11 6.79 -7.34
CA VAL A 138 -3.67 6.57 -7.06
C VAL A 138 -2.98 7.92 -7.10
N VAL A 139 -2.25 8.25 -6.03
CA VAL A 139 -1.55 9.51 -5.87
C VAL A 139 -0.07 9.25 -5.64
N ALA A 140 0.79 9.66 -6.55
CA ALA A 140 2.24 9.55 -6.42
C ALA A 140 2.83 10.94 -6.16
N ARG A 141 3.71 11.06 -5.17
CA ARG A 141 4.34 12.32 -4.73
C ARG A 141 5.83 12.16 -4.49
N GLY A 142 6.54 13.29 -4.58
CA GLY A 142 7.97 13.36 -4.27
C GLY A 142 8.85 12.94 -5.42
N GLY A 143 8.66 13.54 -6.58
CA GLY A 143 9.48 13.30 -7.77
C GLY A 143 9.04 12.05 -8.52
N VAL A 144 7.92 12.18 -9.23
CA VAL A 144 7.32 11.09 -10.01
C VAL A 144 8.08 10.86 -11.30
N ARG A 145 8.29 9.58 -11.63
CA ARG A 145 8.80 9.14 -12.93
C ARG A 145 8.01 7.92 -13.39
N ALA A 146 7.69 7.87 -14.69
CA ALA A 146 7.06 6.71 -15.30
C ALA A 146 7.77 6.37 -16.62
N SER A 147 7.79 5.10 -17.00
CA SER A 147 8.45 4.66 -18.24
C SER A 147 7.50 4.60 -19.44
N SER A 148 6.21 4.41 -19.20
CA SER A 148 5.18 4.39 -20.25
C SER A 148 3.85 4.95 -19.69
N PRO A 149 3.41 6.12 -20.19
CA PRO A 149 4.17 7.04 -21.05
C PRO A 149 5.44 7.53 -20.34
N ALA A 150 6.47 7.90 -21.09
CA ALA A 150 7.69 8.45 -20.53
C ALA A 150 7.43 9.83 -19.93
N LEU A 151 7.31 9.88 -18.60
CA LEU A 151 6.81 11.02 -17.85
C LEU A 151 7.67 11.27 -16.61
N SER A 152 7.88 12.56 -16.30
CA SER A 152 8.32 13.00 -14.97
C SER A 152 7.43 14.15 -14.48
N GLY A 153 7.32 14.30 -13.15
CA GLY A 153 6.50 15.35 -12.54
C GLY A 153 6.70 15.45 -11.05
N ALA A 154 6.15 16.49 -10.42
CA ALA A 154 6.19 16.63 -8.97
C ALA A 154 5.18 15.69 -8.29
N THR A 155 3.96 15.67 -8.83
CA THR A 155 2.86 14.82 -8.37
C THR A 155 2.11 14.23 -9.55
N LEU A 156 1.64 13.01 -9.42
CA LEU A 156 0.73 12.35 -10.35
C LEU A 156 -0.50 11.90 -9.58
N VAL A 157 -1.68 12.23 -10.08
CA VAL A 157 -2.97 11.72 -9.58
C VAL A 157 -3.65 10.99 -10.72
N PHE A 158 -3.92 9.70 -10.53
CA PHE A 158 -4.59 8.86 -11.53
C PHE A 158 -5.96 8.39 -11.02
N ASP A 159 -6.98 8.57 -11.84
CA ASP A 159 -8.33 8.06 -11.64
C ASP A 159 -8.62 6.92 -12.62
N PRO A 160 -8.61 5.66 -12.17
CA PRO A 160 -8.87 4.52 -13.04
C PRO A 160 -10.32 4.45 -13.54
N SER A 161 -11.26 5.10 -12.85
CA SER A 161 -12.68 5.07 -13.22
C SER A 161 -12.99 5.90 -14.47
N THR A 162 -12.26 6.99 -14.67
CA THR A 162 -12.37 7.86 -15.85
C THR A 162 -11.25 7.69 -16.85
N MET A 163 -10.27 6.83 -16.52
CA MET A 163 -9.09 6.68 -17.37
C MET A 163 -8.31 7.98 -17.55
N GLN A 164 -8.24 8.83 -16.51
CA GLN A 164 -7.58 10.11 -16.57
C GLN A 164 -6.50 10.23 -15.49
N ALA A 165 -5.44 10.96 -15.82
CA ALA A 165 -4.41 11.33 -14.86
C ALA A 165 -4.06 12.81 -14.96
N VAL A 166 -3.77 13.42 -13.80
CA VAL A 166 -3.25 14.78 -13.72
C VAL A 166 -1.83 14.74 -13.21
N VAL A 167 -0.93 15.41 -13.93
CA VAL A 167 0.46 15.61 -13.52
C VAL A 167 0.64 17.06 -13.12
N SER A 168 1.22 17.33 -11.96
CA SER A 168 1.60 18.69 -11.57
C SER A 168 3.09 18.93 -11.84
N GLY A 169 3.40 20.17 -12.24
CA GLY A 169 4.74 20.61 -12.61
C GLY A 169 5.69 20.87 -11.42
N PRO A 170 6.97 20.97 -11.72
CA PRO A 170 7.52 20.87 -13.05
C PRO A 170 7.35 19.47 -13.63
N TYR A 171 6.97 19.36 -14.90
CA TYR A 171 6.77 18.08 -15.58
C TYR A 171 7.41 18.04 -16.95
N ASN A 172 7.73 16.82 -17.41
CA ASN A 172 8.15 16.51 -18.77
C ASN A 172 7.44 15.22 -19.21
N LEU A 173 6.72 15.29 -20.33
CA LEU A 173 6.08 14.15 -20.97
C LEU A 173 6.68 13.98 -22.36
N SER A 174 7.14 12.78 -22.69
CA SER A 174 7.58 12.41 -24.03
C SER A 174 6.64 11.35 -24.61
N THR A 175 6.09 11.64 -25.78
CA THR A 175 5.20 10.73 -26.51
C THR A 175 5.69 10.60 -27.96
N ARG A 176 5.06 9.72 -28.74
CA ARG A 176 5.31 9.61 -30.19
C ARG A 176 4.94 10.90 -30.94
N LEU A 177 4.06 11.75 -30.39
CA LEU A 177 3.60 12.99 -31.01
C LEU A 177 4.46 14.21 -30.63
N GLY A 178 5.46 14.02 -29.75
CA GLY A 178 6.35 15.10 -29.31
C GLY A 178 6.55 15.15 -27.81
N GLN A 179 7.17 16.24 -27.36
CA GLN A 179 7.46 16.52 -25.95
C GLN A 179 6.58 17.68 -25.44
N THR A 180 6.08 17.54 -24.22
CA THR A 180 5.36 18.59 -23.51
C THR A 180 6.04 18.83 -22.17
N ARG A 181 6.29 20.09 -21.83
CA ARG A 181 6.94 20.50 -20.58
C ARG A 181 6.10 21.56 -19.88
N GLY A 182 6.12 21.55 -18.56
CA GLY A 182 5.48 22.56 -17.72
C GLY A 182 6.35 22.95 -16.54
N GLN A 183 6.12 24.14 -16.04
CA GLN A 183 6.80 24.73 -14.89
C GLN A 183 6.09 24.39 -13.58
N ALA A 184 6.65 24.81 -12.47
CA ALA A 184 6.00 24.74 -11.16
C ALA A 184 4.63 25.47 -11.21
N GLY A 185 3.58 24.80 -10.71
CA GLY A 185 2.20 25.30 -10.78
C GLY A 185 1.40 24.87 -12.01
N ASP A 186 2.08 24.50 -13.11
CA ASP A 186 1.39 23.99 -14.30
C ASP A 186 0.78 22.62 -14.03
N ARG A 187 -0.25 22.29 -14.81
CA ARG A 187 -0.95 21.01 -14.77
C ARG A 187 -1.14 20.43 -16.14
N LEU A 188 -1.00 19.13 -16.25
CA LEU A 188 -1.17 18.37 -17.46
C LEU A 188 -2.23 17.30 -17.22
N LEU A 189 -3.29 17.31 -18.03
CA LEU A 189 -4.30 16.26 -18.02
C LEU A 189 -4.01 15.25 -19.12
N LEU A 190 -3.92 13.98 -18.74
CA LEU A 190 -3.74 12.83 -19.62
C LEU A 190 -5.05 12.05 -19.67
N THR A 191 -5.52 11.70 -20.87
CA THR A 191 -6.71 10.86 -21.06
C THR A 191 -6.32 9.59 -21.81
N PHE A 192 -6.77 8.45 -21.30
CA PHE A 192 -6.51 7.15 -21.88
C PHE A 192 -7.81 6.53 -22.44
N ALA A 193 -7.70 5.83 -23.56
CA ALA A 193 -8.72 4.93 -24.05
C ALA A 193 -8.17 3.49 -23.96
N GLY A 194 -8.75 2.67 -23.09
CA GLY A 194 -8.16 1.41 -22.73
C GLY A 194 -6.76 1.59 -22.13
N ASN A 195 -5.74 1.08 -22.81
CA ASN A 195 -4.34 1.14 -22.37
C ASN A 195 -3.52 2.21 -23.12
N VAL A 196 -4.15 2.98 -24.00
CA VAL A 196 -3.46 3.93 -24.89
C VAL A 196 -3.73 5.36 -24.45
N LEU A 197 -2.68 6.18 -24.35
CA LEU A 197 -2.80 7.61 -24.16
C LEU A 197 -3.34 8.24 -25.45
N THR A 198 -4.53 8.83 -25.38
CA THR A 198 -5.25 9.40 -26.53
C THR A 198 -5.27 10.92 -26.57
N SER A 199 -5.16 11.57 -25.40
CA SER A 199 -5.17 13.02 -25.31
C SER A 199 -4.24 13.55 -24.22
N VAL A 200 -3.66 14.72 -24.49
CA VAL A 200 -2.79 15.47 -23.60
C VAL A 200 -3.25 16.93 -23.60
N THR A 201 -3.73 17.42 -22.44
CA THR A 201 -4.23 18.80 -22.30
C THR A 201 -3.32 19.57 -21.35
N GLY A 202 -2.55 20.52 -21.90
CA GLY A 202 -1.53 21.29 -21.14
C GLY A 202 -2.09 22.43 -20.30
N LYS A 203 -3.36 22.81 -20.51
CA LYS A 203 -4.07 23.85 -19.73
C LYS A 203 -5.48 23.36 -19.42
N PRO A 204 -5.63 22.34 -18.56
CA PRO A 204 -6.95 21.83 -18.20
C PRO A 204 -7.74 22.91 -17.43
N THR A 205 -9.05 22.95 -17.66
CA THR A 205 -9.96 23.87 -16.98
C THR A 205 -10.17 23.47 -15.52
N ALA A 206 -10.73 24.37 -14.71
CA ALA A 206 -11.09 24.06 -13.33
C ALA A 206 -12.08 22.90 -13.25
N ASN A 207 -12.99 22.78 -14.22
CA ASN A 207 -13.93 21.68 -14.31
C ASN A 207 -13.23 20.33 -14.55
N ASP A 208 -12.25 20.28 -15.47
CA ASP A 208 -11.45 19.09 -15.74
C ASP A 208 -10.68 18.60 -14.50
N LEU A 209 -10.28 19.55 -13.66
CA LEU A 209 -9.49 19.28 -12.45
C LEU A 209 -10.33 19.05 -11.19
N SER A 210 -11.64 19.29 -11.22
CA SER A 210 -12.50 19.33 -10.04
C SER A 210 -12.40 18.07 -9.18
N ARG A 211 -12.42 16.89 -9.79
CA ARG A 211 -12.34 15.59 -9.12
C ARG A 211 -10.94 15.26 -8.60
N PHE A 212 -9.89 15.86 -9.16
CA PHE A 212 -8.51 15.66 -8.77
C PHE A 212 -8.05 16.61 -7.66
N SER A 213 -8.75 17.74 -7.50
CA SER A 213 -8.36 18.83 -6.61
C SER A 213 -8.10 18.40 -5.16
N PRO A 214 -8.85 17.47 -4.54
CA PRO A 214 -8.56 16.99 -3.20
C PRO A 214 -7.19 16.32 -3.06
N TYR A 215 -6.67 15.78 -4.14
CA TYR A 215 -5.44 14.98 -4.18
C TYR A 215 -4.22 15.75 -4.69
N LEU A 216 -4.41 16.96 -5.24
CA LEU A 216 -3.35 17.79 -5.83
C LEU A 216 -2.71 18.80 -4.85
N LYS A 217 -3.10 18.74 -3.57
CA LYS A 217 -2.56 19.60 -2.50
C LYS A 217 -1.22 19.08 -2.01
#